data_536f0e1b57e498ea772a9e4a8573dde1
#
_entry.id   536f0e1b57e498ea772a9e4a8573dde1
#
_cell.length_a   1.000
_cell.length_b   1.000
_cell.length_c   1.000
_cell.angle_alpha   90.00
_cell.angle_beta   90.00
_cell.angle_gamma   90.00
#
_symmetry.space_group_name_H-M   'P 1'
#
loop_
_entity.id
_entity.type
_entity.pdbx_description
1 polymer ?
#
loop_
_entity_poly.entity_id
_entity_poly.type
_entity_poly.pdbx_seq_one_letter_code
_entity_poly.pdbx_strand_id
1 'polypeptide(L)'
;MSGHSKWHNIRLRKGKQDAERGKTFTKVAREIIVAAREGGANTDMNVHLRLAIQKARDVSMPADNIKRAIQRGAGEIEGAQYEPVTYEGYGPGGVAVMVSCLTDNRNRTVADLRTIFSKNGGSLGESGCVAWLFDSKGVVTLQKDAVDEDALMLVALDAGAEDIRVEGDTYEVLSPPGDFPNLRQALADAGIQLMSAETTMVPKNTVRVEGREARQVLRLMDQLEDHDDVQQAYANFDIPEDVLEAAAAG
;
A
#
# COMPACT_ATOMS: atom_id res chain seq x y z
N MET A 1 5.90 12.78 6.68
CA MET A 1 5.21 11.52 6.28
C MET A 1 3.72 11.73 6.39
N SER A 2 2.94 11.18 5.49
CA SER A 2 1.51 11.10 5.78
C SER A 2 1.32 10.20 6.99
N GLY A 3 0.36 10.52 7.85
CA GLY A 3 0.05 9.67 9.02
C GLY A 3 -0.27 8.24 8.61
N HIS A 4 -0.72 8.02 7.38
CA HIS A 4 -0.98 6.70 6.80
C HIS A 4 0.30 5.85 6.68
N SER A 5 1.41 6.40 6.15
CA SER A 5 2.69 5.65 6.06
C SER A 5 3.23 5.34 7.46
N LYS A 6 3.12 6.28 8.41
CA LYS A 6 3.47 6.03 9.83
C LYS A 6 2.64 4.89 10.42
N TRP A 7 1.33 4.91 10.23
CA TRP A 7 0.42 3.88 10.71
C TRP A 7 0.77 2.50 10.14
N HIS A 8 0.98 2.42 8.83
CA HIS A 8 1.38 1.18 8.17
C HIS A 8 2.70 0.63 8.74
N ASN A 9 3.71 1.47 8.91
CA ASN A 9 5.00 1.07 9.48
C ASN A 9 4.88 0.62 10.95
N ILE A 10 4.06 1.27 11.77
CA ILE A 10 3.80 0.87 13.16
C ILE A 10 3.10 -0.49 13.19
N ARG A 11 2.13 -0.75 12.33
CA ARG A 11 1.46 -2.06 12.23
C ARG A 11 2.43 -3.17 11.82
N LEU A 12 3.28 -2.93 10.84
CA LEU A 12 4.30 -3.90 10.41
C LEU A 12 5.26 -4.27 11.55
N ARG A 13 5.68 -3.31 12.36
CA ARG A 13 6.57 -3.56 13.52
C ARG A 13 5.91 -4.38 14.63
N LYS A 14 4.60 -4.22 14.87
CA LYS A 14 3.88 -4.85 15.99
C LYS A 14 3.31 -6.24 15.70
N GLY A 15 3.46 -6.77 14.47
CA GLY A 15 3.31 -8.18 14.12
C GLY A 15 2.02 -8.87 14.59
N LYS A 16 0.90 -8.61 13.95
CA LYS A 16 -0.25 -9.55 13.92
C LYS A 16 -0.03 -10.57 12.79
N GLN A 17 0.99 -11.44 12.93
CA GLN A 17 1.54 -12.18 11.78
C GLN A 17 0.73 -13.39 11.30
N ASP A 18 -0.03 -14.09 12.12
CA ASP A 18 -0.57 -15.41 11.71
C ASP A 18 -1.98 -15.38 11.11
N ALA A 19 -2.89 -14.55 11.61
CA ALA A 19 -4.23 -14.40 11.00
C ALA A 19 -4.19 -13.58 9.69
N GLU A 20 -3.22 -12.69 9.54
CA GLU A 20 -3.04 -11.83 8.38
C GLU A 20 -2.41 -12.58 7.17
N ARG A 21 -1.65 -13.65 7.39
CA ARG A 21 -1.01 -14.42 6.29
C ARG A 21 -2.02 -14.95 5.27
N GLY A 22 -3.14 -15.49 5.71
CA GLY A 22 -4.18 -16.01 4.81
C GLY A 22 -4.80 -14.91 3.95
N LYS A 23 -5.12 -13.76 4.54
CA LYS A 23 -5.64 -12.58 3.83
C LYS A 23 -4.61 -12.01 2.86
N THR A 24 -3.37 -11.86 3.31
CA THR A 24 -2.27 -11.39 2.46
C THR A 24 -2.07 -12.28 1.24
N PHE A 25 -2.09 -13.61 1.42
CA PHE A 25 -1.99 -14.53 0.29
C PHE A 25 -3.15 -14.40 -0.68
N THR A 26 -4.38 -14.19 -0.18
CA THR A 26 -5.55 -13.97 -1.04
C THR A 26 -5.40 -12.71 -1.88
N LYS A 27 -4.97 -11.60 -1.27
CA LYS A 27 -4.77 -10.32 -1.96
C LYS A 27 -3.68 -10.44 -3.04
N VAL A 28 -2.52 -10.97 -2.68
CA VAL A 28 -1.40 -11.14 -3.63
C VAL A 28 -1.76 -12.15 -4.75
N ALA A 29 -2.53 -13.20 -4.46
CA ALA A 29 -3.01 -14.11 -5.48
C ALA A 29 -3.91 -13.41 -6.51
N ARG A 30 -4.79 -12.48 -6.08
CA ARG A 30 -5.61 -11.68 -6.99
C ARG A 30 -4.76 -10.76 -7.88
N GLU A 31 -3.71 -10.14 -7.33
CA GLU A 31 -2.75 -9.35 -8.12
C GLU A 31 -2.09 -10.19 -9.23
N ILE A 32 -1.64 -11.41 -8.89
CA ILE A 32 -1.06 -12.35 -9.87
C ILE A 32 -2.08 -12.73 -10.95
N ILE A 33 -3.33 -13.05 -10.57
CA ILE A 33 -4.40 -13.41 -11.50
C ILE A 33 -4.67 -12.28 -12.50
N VAL A 34 -4.79 -11.05 -12.01
CA VAL A 34 -5.06 -9.87 -12.85
C VAL A 34 -3.87 -9.58 -13.76
N ALA A 35 -2.66 -9.57 -13.22
CA ALA A 35 -1.44 -9.33 -14.00
C ALA A 35 -1.23 -10.37 -15.11
N ALA A 36 -1.48 -11.67 -14.81
CA ALA A 36 -1.37 -12.74 -15.81
C ALA A 36 -2.46 -12.64 -16.88
N ARG A 37 -3.67 -12.21 -16.52
CA ARG A 37 -4.77 -12.02 -17.49
C ARG A 37 -4.50 -10.84 -18.44
N GLU A 38 -3.98 -9.73 -17.93
CA GLU A 38 -3.79 -8.52 -18.73
C GLU A 38 -2.52 -8.57 -19.60
N GLY A 39 -1.44 -9.13 -19.09
CA GLY A 39 -0.14 -9.14 -19.76
C GLY A 39 0.37 -10.53 -20.17
N GLY A 40 -0.46 -11.60 -19.96
CA GLY A 40 -0.07 -12.98 -20.24
C GLY A 40 0.78 -13.61 -19.13
N ALA A 41 0.91 -14.96 -19.20
CA ALA A 41 1.59 -15.76 -18.17
C ALA A 41 3.13 -15.76 -18.28
N ASN A 42 3.70 -15.15 -19.34
CA ASN A 42 5.14 -15.10 -19.52
C ASN A 42 5.76 -13.98 -18.66
N THR A 43 6.51 -14.37 -17.63
CA THR A 43 7.15 -13.44 -16.70
C THR A 43 8.24 -12.56 -17.34
N ASP A 44 8.88 -13.01 -18.43
CA ASP A 44 9.93 -12.24 -19.10
C ASP A 44 9.34 -11.04 -19.86
N MET A 45 8.12 -11.18 -20.35
CA MET A 45 7.40 -10.17 -21.12
C MET A 45 6.41 -9.36 -20.27
N ASN A 46 6.01 -9.86 -19.10
CA ASN A 46 5.02 -9.23 -18.24
C ASN A 46 5.65 -8.70 -16.95
N VAL A 47 5.97 -7.40 -16.95
CA VAL A 47 6.59 -6.72 -15.80
C VAL A 47 5.67 -6.74 -14.57
N HIS A 48 4.36 -6.52 -14.76
CA HIS A 48 3.40 -6.52 -13.66
C HIS A 48 3.29 -7.89 -12.99
N LEU A 49 3.28 -8.97 -13.79
CA LEU A 49 3.29 -10.33 -13.26
C LEU A 49 4.59 -10.62 -12.49
N ARG A 50 5.73 -10.17 -13.00
CA ARG A 50 7.02 -10.33 -12.33
C ARG A 50 7.05 -9.66 -10.96
N LEU A 51 6.52 -8.43 -10.85
CA LEU A 51 6.41 -7.69 -9.60
C LEU A 51 5.43 -8.37 -8.62
N ALA A 52 4.28 -8.82 -9.10
CA ALA A 52 3.31 -9.54 -8.28
C ALA A 52 3.87 -10.88 -7.73
N ILE A 53 4.65 -11.60 -8.55
CA ILE A 53 5.34 -12.83 -8.10
C ILE A 53 6.42 -12.51 -7.07
N GLN A 54 7.18 -11.42 -7.26
CA GLN A 54 8.18 -11.00 -6.27
C GLN A 54 7.50 -10.69 -4.93
N LYS A 55 6.44 -9.91 -4.93
CA LYS A 55 5.62 -9.63 -3.73
C LYS A 55 5.10 -10.91 -3.06
N ALA A 56 4.68 -11.90 -3.86
CA ALA A 56 4.26 -13.19 -3.33
C ALA A 56 5.40 -13.95 -2.62
N ARG A 57 6.61 -13.88 -3.16
CA ARG A 57 7.81 -14.48 -2.55
C ARG A 57 8.20 -13.76 -1.27
N ASP A 58 8.13 -12.43 -1.26
CA ASP A 58 8.46 -11.60 -0.10
C ASP A 58 7.56 -11.93 1.11
N VAL A 59 6.26 -12.24 0.84
CA VAL A 59 5.33 -12.70 1.88
C VAL A 59 5.39 -14.23 2.11
N SER A 60 6.35 -14.94 1.51
CA SER A 60 6.53 -16.39 1.65
C SER A 60 5.33 -17.23 1.17
N MET A 61 4.67 -16.80 0.08
CA MET A 61 3.59 -17.57 -0.54
C MET A 61 4.16 -18.87 -1.16
N PRO A 62 3.53 -20.05 -0.92
CA PRO A 62 3.96 -21.30 -1.53
C PRO A 62 3.96 -21.25 -3.07
N ALA A 63 4.98 -21.83 -3.69
CA ALA A 63 5.15 -21.82 -5.15
C ALA A 63 3.95 -22.40 -5.91
N ASP A 64 3.28 -23.42 -5.36
CA ASP A 64 2.07 -24.00 -5.94
C ASP A 64 0.90 -23.01 -5.98
N ASN A 65 0.79 -22.13 -4.98
CA ASN A 65 -0.24 -21.10 -4.96
C ASN A 65 0.04 -20.03 -6.03
N ILE A 66 1.29 -19.62 -6.18
CA ILE A 66 1.73 -18.70 -7.25
C ILE A 66 1.40 -19.30 -8.61
N LYS A 67 1.79 -20.56 -8.85
CA LYS A 67 1.52 -21.28 -10.11
C LYS A 67 0.02 -21.34 -10.41
N ARG A 68 -0.80 -21.72 -9.44
CA ARG A 68 -2.27 -21.76 -9.60
C ARG A 68 -2.87 -20.40 -9.92
N ALA A 69 -2.36 -19.33 -9.29
CA ALA A 69 -2.81 -17.96 -9.57
C ALA A 69 -2.49 -17.55 -11.02
N ILE A 70 -1.28 -17.85 -11.51
CA ILE A 70 -0.88 -17.62 -12.91
C ILE A 70 -1.80 -18.39 -13.86
N GLN A 71 -2.04 -19.67 -13.62
CA GLN A 71 -2.90 -20.51 -14.45
C GLN A 71 -4.35 -20.01 -14.51
N ARG A 72 -4.89 -19.51 -13.38
CA ARG A 72 -6.21 -18.87 -13.36
C ARG A 72 -6.23 -17.59 -14.21
N GLY A 73 -5.21 -16.74 -14.07
CA GLY A 73 -5.10 -15.51 -14.87
C GLY A 73 -4.96 -15.82 -16.37
N ALA A 74 -4.23 -16.86 -16.74
CA ALA A 74 -4.07 -17.33 -18.10
C ALA A 74 -5.33 -18.01 -18.68
N GLY A 75 -6.37 -18.26 -17.85
CA GLY A 75 -7.59 -18.95 -18.30
C GLY A 75 -7.47 -20.47 -18.38
N GLU A 76 -6.39 -21.07 -17.89
CA GLU A 76 -6.19 -22.53 -17.87
C GLU A 76 -7.04 -23.24 -16.80
N ILE A 77 -7.43 -22.50 -15.76
CA ILE A 77 -8.26 -22.98 -14.65
C ILE A 77 -9.43 -22.00 -14.47
N GLU A 78 -10.64 -22.54 -14.34
CA GLU A 78 -11.83 -21.73 -14.04
C GLU A 78 -11.71 -21.06 -12.67
N GLY A 79 -12.23 -19.82 -12.57
CA GLY A 79 -12.25 -19.04 -11.34
C GLY A 79 -12.86 -17.67 -11.50
N ALA A 80 -12.96 -16.95 -10.39
CA ALA A 80 -13.46 -15.58 -10.37
C ALA A 80 -12.61 -14.67 -11.25
N GLN A 81 -13.27 -13.79 -11.98
CA GLN A 81 -12.64 -12.75 -12.79
C GLN A 81 -12.59 -11.46 -11.98
N TYR A 82 -11.42 -11.12 -11.49
CA TYR A 82 -11.22 -9.89 -10.72
C TYR A 82 -10.96 -8.71 -11.65
N GLU A 83 -11.55 -7.57 -11.34
CA GLU A 83 -11.31 -6.31 -12.03
C GLU A 83 -10.80 -5.25 -11.04
N PRO A 84 -9.86 -4.38 -11.48
CA PRO A 84 -9.40 -3.27 -10.67
C PRO A 84 -10.48 -2.19 -10.61
N VAL A 85 -10.75 -1.70 -9.40
CA VAL A 85 -11.68 -0.59 -9.14
C VAL A 85 -11.11 0.28 -8.04
N THR A 86 -11.15 1.60 -8.23
CA THR A 86 -10.80 2.56 -7.18
C THR A 86 -12.06 3.20 -6.63
N TYR A 87 -12.19 3.21 -5.32
CA TYR A 87 -13.25 3.91 -4.60
C TYR A 87 -12.64 5.08 -3.82
N GLU A 88 -13.43 6.14 -3.68
CA GLU A 88 -13.01 7.39 -3.08
C GLU A 88 -14.02 7.86 -2.06
N GLY A 89 -13.56 8.55 -1.02
CA GLY A 89 -14.46 9.06 0.00
C GLY A 89 -13.76 9.94 1.03
N TYR A 90 -14.53 10.34 2.01
CA TYR A 90 -14.05 11.14 3.14
C TYR A 90 -14.29 10.40 4.46
N GLY A 91 -13.26 10.35 5.28
CA GLY A 91 -13.32 9.91 6.67
C GLY A 91 -13.67 11.06 7.62
N PRO A 92 -13.72 10.76 8.92
CA PRO A 92 -13.87 11.78 9.97
C PRO A 92 -12.86 12.91 9.84
N GLY A 93 -13.24 14.12 10.23
CA GLY A 93 -12.37 15.30 10.13
C GLY A 93 -12.09 15.78 8.70
N GLY A 94 -12.79 15.24 7.69
CA GLY A 94 -12.54 15.59 6.28
C GLY A 94 -11.30 14.92 5.69
N VAL A 95 -10.81 13.87 6.30
CA VAL A 95 -9.70 13.06 5.78
C VAL A 95 -10.09 12.44 4.45
N ALA A 96 -9.32 12.72 3.39
CA ALA A 96 -9.50 12.08 2.09
C ALA A 96 -9.01 10.63 2.14
N VAL A 97 -9.82 9.71 1.62
CA VAL A 97 -9.51 8.28 1.60
C VAL A 97 -9.71 7.74 0.18
N MET A 98 -8.69 7.06 -0.34
CA MET A 98 -8.72 6.37 -1.62
C MET A 98 -8.48 4.88 -1.39
N VAL A 99 -9.30 4.02 -2.01
CA VAL A 99 -9.31 2.57 -1.78
C VAL A 99 -9.14 1.86 -3.12
N SER A 100 -8.02 1.17 -3.29
CA SER A 100 -7.76 0.31 -4.46
C SER A 100 -8.28 -1.10 -4.19
N CYS A 101 -9.12 -1.61 -5.08
CA CYS A 101 -9.77 -2.91 -4.95
C CYS A 101 -9.52 -3.80 -6.16
N LEU A 102 -9.45 -5.11 -5.91
CA LEU A 102 -9.60 -6.16 -6.93
C LEU A 102 -10.82 -6.99 -6.59
N THR A 103 -11.90 -6.84 -7.36
CA THR A 103 -13.19 -7.46 -7.05
C THR A 103 -13.77 -8.21 -8.25
N ASP A 104 -14.48 -9.28 -7.95
CA ASP A 104 -15.32 -10.02 -8.90
C ASP A 104 -16.79 -9.56 -8.86
N ASN A 105 -17.13 -8.65 -7.92
CA ASN A 105 -18.49 -8.11 -7.78
C ASN A 105 -18.49 -6.68 -7.21
N ARG A 106 -18.51 -5.68 -8.11
CA ARG A 106 -18.52 -4.26 -7.74
C ARG A 106 -19.68 -3.87 -6.83
N ASN A 107 -20.86 -4.45 -7.03
CA ASN A 107 -22.05 -4.10 -6.24
C ASN A 107 -21.90 -4.56 -4.78
N ARG A 108 -21.33 -5.75 -4.55
CA ARG A 108 -21.00 -6.22 -3.22
C ARG A 108 -19.97 -5.29 -2.58
N THR A 109 -18.85 -5.08 -3.25
CA THR A 109 -17.74 -4.28 -2.71
C THR A 109 -18.17 -2.86 -2.37
N VAL A 110 -18.91 -2.16 -3.25
CA VAL A 110 -19.35 -0.79 -2.95
C VAL A 110 -20.32 -0.73 -1.78
N ALA A 111 -21.19 -1.74 -1.60
CA ALA A 111 -22.10 -1.81 -0.47
C ALA A 111 -21.36 -2.03 0.87
N ASP A 112 -20.36 -2.91 0.85
CA ASP A 112 -19.52 -3.18 2.02
C ASP A 112 -18.68 -1.95 2.40
N LEU A 113 -18.01 -1.32 1.43
CA LEU A 113 -17.23 -0.11 1.66
C LEU A 113 -18.12 1.04 2.17
N ARG A 114 -19.30 1.24 1.60
CA ARG A 114 -20.25 2.25 2.09
C ARG A 114 -20.64 2.02 3.55
N THR A 115 -20.80 0.77 3.92
CA THR A 115 -21.11 0.37 5.30
C THR A 115 -19.92 0.64 6.22
N ILE A 116 -18.69 0.32 5.80
CA ILE A 116 -17.46 0.58 6.56
C ILE A 116 -17.27 2.08 6.77
N PHE A 117 -17.37 2.89 5.72
CA PHE A 117 -17.26 4.36 5.84
C PHE A 117 -18.30 4.92 6.81
N SER A 118 -19.58 4.57 6.62
CA SER A 118 -20.69 5.10 7.46
C SER A 118 -20.55 4.73 8.93
N LYS A 119 -20.14 3.49 9.24
CA LYS A 119 -19.95 3.03 10.63
C LYS A 119 -18.82 3.79 11.35
N ASN A 120 -17.86 4.31 10.60
CA ASN A 120 -16.72 5.05 11.15
C ASN A 120 -16.84 6.57 11.00
N GLY A 121 -18.04 7.08 10.67
CA GLY A 121 -18.32 8.52 10.60
C GLY A 121 -17.82 9.18 9.32
N GLY A 122 -17.54 8.41 8.28
CA GLY A 122 -17.18 8.87 6.95
C GLY A 122 -18.28 8.63 5.92
N SER A 123 -17.99 8.95 4.67
CA SER A 123 -18.89 8.74 3.53
C SER A 123 -18.12 8.37 2.28
N LEU A 124 -18.64 7.40 1.53
CA LEU A 124 -18.15 7.10 0.19
C LEU A 124 -18.61 8.22 -0.76
N GLY A 125 -17.70 8.72 -1.58
CA GLY A 125 -17.94 9.80 -2.55
C GLY A 125 -18.05 9.29 -3.98
N GLU A 126 -18.11 10.24 -4.91
CA GLU A 126 -18.05 9.95 -6.34
C GLU A 126 -16.60 9.79 -6.81
N SER A 127 -16.41 9.09 -7.92
CA SER A 127 -15.09 8.93 -8.54
C SER A 127 -14.47 10.29 -8.90
N GLY A 128 -13.19 10.50 -8.54
CA GLY A 128 -12.47 11.76 -8.76
C GLY A 128 -12.62 12.78 -7.61
N CYS A 129 -13.36 12.47 -6.54
CA CYS A 129 -13.56 13.43 -5.45
C CYS A 129 -12.31 13.68 -4.60
N VAL A 130 -11.40 12.69 -4.50
CA VAL A 130 -10.15 12.82 -3.72
C VAL A 130 -8.89 12.40 -4.49
N ALA A 131 -8.97 11.72 -5.63
CA ALA A 131 -7.81 11.21 -6.37
C ALA A 131 -6.77 12.29 -6.70
N TRP A 132 -7.20 13.52 -6.97
CA TRP A 132 -6.35 14.67 -7.26
C TRP A 132 -5.48 15.13 -6.08
N LEU A 133 -5.80 14.68 -4.87
CA LEU A 133 -5.03 14.96 -3.64
C LEU A 133 -3.83 14.03 -3.48
N PHE A 134 -3.68 13.01 -4.31
CA PHE A 134 -2.62 12.01 -4.21
C PHE A 134 -1.77 11.97 -5.47
N ASP A 135 -0.47 11.75 -5.29
CA ASP A 135 0.48 11.46 -6.36
C ASP A 135 1.03 10.04 -6.21
N SER A 136 1.18 9.34 -7.33
CA SER A 136 1.89 8.06 -7.34
C SER A 136 3.40 8.30 -7.21
N LYS A 137 4.05 7.71 -6.22
CA LYS A 137 5.49 7.82 -5.95
C LYS A 137 6.09 6.47 -5.65
N GLY A 138 7.35 6.29 -6.02
CA GLY A 138 8.21 5.28 -5.42
C GLY A 138 8.65 5.77 -4.04
N VAL A 139 8.45 4.94 -3.03
CA VAL A 139 8.81 5.25 -1.64
C VAL A 139 9.71 4.16 -1.10
N VAL A 140 10.88 4.55 -0.60
CA VAL A 140 11.81 3.66 0.10
C VAL A 140 11.93 4.14 1.53
N THR A 141 11.71 3.24 2.49
CA THR A 141 11.89 3.52 3.92
C THR A 141 13.10 2.77 4.44
N LEU A 142 13.95 3.43 5.20
CA LEU A 142 15.14 2.83 5.83
C LEU A 142 15.36 3.40 7.23
N GLN A 143 16.09 2.64 8.08
CA GLN A 143 16.45 3.10 9.42
C GLN A 143 17.50 4.21 9.34
N LYS A 144 17.36 5.22 10.19
CA LYS A 144 18.26 6.37 10.21
C LYS A 144 19.67 6.02 10.68
N ASP A 145 19.79 5.06 11.58
CA ASP A 145 21.07 4.58 12.11
C ASP A 145 21.79 3.60 11.17
N ALA A 146 21.12 3.14 10.10
CA ALA A 146 21.69 2.20 9.14
C ALA A 146 22.55 2.86 8.06
N VAL A 147 22.49 4.21 7.90
CA VAL A 147 23.18 4.93 6.84
C VAL A 147 23.50 6.37 7.26
N ASP A 148 24.65 6.85 6.82
CA ASP A 148 25.00 8.26 6.91
C ASP A 148 24.13 9.09 5.96
N GLU A 149 23.62 10.24 6.42
CA GLU A 149 22.69 11.10 5.68
C GLU A 149 23.31 11.63 4.38
N ASP A 150 24.57 12.06 4.42
CA ASP A 150 25.26 12.60 3.24
C ASP A 150 25.50 11.49 2.20
N ALA A 151 25.84 10.28 2.66
CA ALA A 151 26.00 9.12 1.78
C ALA A 151 24.66 8.70 1.17
N LEU A 152 23.56 8.71 1.94
CA LEU A 152 22.23 8.44 1.42
C LEU A 152 21.82 9.47 0.36
N MET A 153 22.02 10.76 0.65
CA MET A 153 21.69 11.85 -0.27
C MET A 153 22.41 11.68 -1.61
N LEU A 154 23.70 11.38 -1.58
CA LEU A 154 24.51 11.24 -2.80
C LEU A 154 23.96 10.09 -3.68
N VAL A 155 23.75 8.91 -3.09
CA VAL A 155 23.27 7.72 -3.82
C VAL A 155 21.85 7.92 -4.32
N ALA A 156 20.95 8.48 -3.47
CA ALA A 156 19.56 8.62 -3.81
C ALA A 156 19.30 9.67 -4.91
N LEU A 157 19.96 10.83 -4.83
CA LEU A 157 19.80 11.89 -5.85
C LEU A 157 20.32 11.44 -7.21
N ASP A 158 21.49 10.79 -7.26
CA ASP A 158 22.05 10.24 -8.51
C ASP A 158 21.13 9.17 -9.13
N ALA A 159 20.34 8.48 -8.31
CA ALA A 159 19.39 7.46 -8.74
C ALA A 159 17.99 7.99 -9.07
N GLY A 160 17.76 9.31 -9.01
CA GLY A 160 16.50 9.96 -9.38
C GLY A 160 15.52 10.17 -8.22
N ALA A 161 15.99 10.21 -6.98
CA ALA A 161 15.16 10.64 -5.86
C ALA A 161 14.77 12.12 -6.00
N GLU A 162 13.50 12.43 -5.71
CA GLU A 162 12.98 13.81 -5.69
C GLU A 162 13.08 14.44 -4.31
N ASP A 163 12.97 13.64 -3.26
CA ASP A 163 12.87 14.14 -1.88
C ASP A 163 13.38 13.08 -0.90
N ILE A 164 14.00 13.53 0.19
CA ILE A 164 14.40 12.69 1.32
C ILE A 164 13.86 13.34 2.58
N ARG A 165 13.00 12.62 3.28
CA ARG A 165 12.35 13.09 4.51
C ARG A 165 12.86 12.33 5.71
N VAL A 166 13.08 13.08 6.78
CA VAL A 166 13.41 12.50 8.09
C VAL A 166 12.12 12.35 8.90
N GLU A 167 11.83 11.14 9.34
CA GLU A 167 10.63 10.84 10.09
C GLU A 167 10.95 9.98 11.31
N GLY A 168 11.06 10.65 12.46
CA GLY A 168 11.49 9.99 13.69
C GLY A 168 12.85 9.34 13.52
N ASP A 169 12.88 8.00 13.58
CA ASP A 169 14.07 7.15 13.44
C ASP A 169 14.27 6.59 12.02
N THR A 170 13.53 7.09 11.02
CA THR A 170 13.60 6.61 9.64
C THR A 170 13.87 7.73 8.63
N TYR A 171 14.47 7.35 7.49
CA TYR A 171 14.44 8.12 6.26
C TYR A 171 13.35 7.57 5.34
N GLU A 172 12.65 8.46 4.66
CA GLU A 172 11.73 8.16 3.57
C GLU A 172 12.24 8.83 2.31
N VAL A 173 12.65 8.04 1.31
CA VAL A 173 13.16 8.51 0.04
C VAL A 173 12.07 8.38 -1.01
N LEU A 174 11.73 9.51 -1.66
CA LEU A 174 10.67 9.59 -2.67
C LEU A 174 11.28 9.73 -4.06
N SER A 175 10.67 9.06 -5.04
CA SER A 175 11.03 9.18 -6.45
C SER A 175 9.79 9.16 -7.35
N PRO A 176 9.90 9.61 -8.61
CA PRO A 176 8.90 9.29 -9.62
C PRO A 176 8.76 7.76 -9.74
N PRO A 177 7.56 7.24 -10.07
CA PRO A 177 7.39 5.78 -10.23
C PRO A 177 8.32 5.17 -11.29
N GLY A 178 8.68 5.95 -12.33
CA GLY A 178 9.59 5.51 -13.40
C GLY A 178 11.03 5.30 -12.93
N ASP A 179 11.49 6.10 -11.95
CA ASP A 179 12.86 6.05 -11.42
C ASP A 179 12.99 5.12 -10.22
N PHE A 180 11.85 4.69 -9.64
CA PHE A 180 11.84 3.83 -8.46
C PHE A 180 12.65 2.53 -8.59
N PRO A 181 12.63 1.78 -9.73
CA PRO A 181 13.48 0.60 -9.90
C PRO A 181 14.97 0.92 -9.81
N ASN A 182 15.41 2.06 -10.41
CA ASN A 182 16.79 2.52 -10.36
C ASN A 182 17.21 2.91 -8.94
N LEU A 183 16.37 3.67 -8.25
CA LEU A 183 16.58 4.07 -6.86
C LEU A 183 16.76 2.83 -5.95
N ARG A 184 15.85 1.88 -6.05
CA ARG A 184 15.91 0.64 -5.28
C ARG A 184 17.21 -0.14 -5.54
N GLN A 185 17.62 -0.25 -6.81
CA GLN A 185 18.83 -0.96 -7.18
C GLN A 185 20.08 -0.23 -6.67
N ALA A 186 20.17 1.09 -6.84
CA ALA A 186 21.31 1.89 -6.38
C ALA A 186 21.51 1.80 -4.87
N LEU A 187 20.42 1.87 -4.09
CA LEU A 187 20.50 1.70 -2.64
C LEU A 187 20.95 0.29 -2.23
N ALA A 188 20.47 -0.75 -2.95
CA ALA A 188 20.90 -2.12 -2.71
C ALA A 188 22.38 -2.33 -3.06
N ASP A 189 22.87 -1.78 -4.18
CA ASP A 189 24.26 -1.86 -4.62
C ASP A 189 25.21 -1.11 -3.66
N ALA A 190 24.73 -0.05 -3.02
CA ALA A 190 25.43 0.65 -1.95
C ALA A 190 25.42 -0.09 -0.61
N GLY A 191 24.77 -1.27 -0.53
CA GLY A 191 24.68 -2.09 0.69
C GLY A 191 23.73 -1.53 1.76
N ILE A 192 22.87 -0.59 1.39
CA ILE A 192 21.91 0.04 2.30
C ILE A 192 20.72 -0.92 2.52
N GLN A 193 20.45 -1.25 3.78
CA GLN A 193 19.31 -2.11 4.12
C GLN A 193 18.00 -1.33 4.09
N LEU A 194 17.06 -1.79 3.27
CA LEU A 194 15.73 -1.21 3.14
C LEU A 194 14.76 -1.88 4.13
N MET A 195 13.93 -1.08 4.81
CA MET A 195 12.81 -1.58 5.60
C MET A 195 11.63 -1.92 4.69
N SER A 196 11.33 -1.03 3.76
CA SER A 196 10.30 -1.21 2.75
C SER A 196 10.68 -0.47 1.47
N ALA A 197 10.16 -0.94 0.34
CA ALA A 197 10.32 -0.27 -0.95
C ALA A 197 9.11 -0.62 -1.84
N GLU A 198 8.28 0.37 -2.14
CA GLU A 198 7.04 0.17 -2.90
C GLU A 198 6.65 1.41 -3.70
N THR A 199 5.82 1.21 -4.71
CA THR A 199 5.10 2.33 -5.36
C THR A 199 3.76 2.51 -4.67
N THR A 200 3.52 3.71 -4.15
CA THR A 200 2.34 4.01 -3.35
C THR A 200 1.76 5.39 -3.69
N MET A 201 0.58 5.69 -3.17
CA MET A 201 -0.07 6.99 -3.34
C MET A 201 0.28 7.89 -2.14
N VAL A 202 0.98 8.97 -2.41
CA VAL A 202 1.44 9.94 -1.41
C VAL A 202 0.53 11.17 -1.46
N PRO A 203 -0.07 11.61 -0.34
CA PRO A 203 -0.90 12.79 -0.33
C PRO A 203 -0.08 14.08 -0.50
N LYS A 204 -0.60 15.01 -1.28
CA LYS A 204 -0.03 16.36 -1.50
C LYS A 204 -0.16 17.27 -0.28
N ASN A 205 -1.21 17.05 0.50
CA ASN A 205 -1.47 17.76 1.75
C ASN A 205 -2.06 16.79 2.77
N THR A 206 -1.91 17.13 4.05
CA THR A 206 -2.43 16.34 5.16
C THR A 206 -3.50 17.09 5.92
N VAL A 207 -4.41 16.35 6.54
CA VAL A 207 -5.45 16.86 7.44
C VAL A 207 -5.12 16.38 8.86
N ARG A 208 -4.85 17.32 9.77
CA ARG A 208 -4.59 16.97 11.15
C ARG A 208 -5.87 16.57 11.86
N VAL A 209 -5.84 15.39 12.47
CA VAL A 209 -6.95 14.85 13.27
C VAL A 209 -6.45 14.36 14.63
N GLU A 210 -7.28 14.57 15.66
CA GLU A 210 -6.94 14.27 17.05
C GLU A 210 -8.12 13.59 17.78
N GLY A 211 -7.88 13.10 18.96
CA GLY A 211 -8.90 12.63 19.88
C GLY A 211 -9.82 11.54 19.30
N ARG A 212 -11.13 11.83 19.25
CA ARG A 212 -12.15 10.87 18.77
C ARG A 212 -12.03 10.62 17.27
N GLU A 213 -11.81 11.68 16.49
CA GLU A 213 -11.72 11.58 15.02
C GLU A 213 -10.51 10.75 14.61
N ALA A 214 -9.36 10.93 15.24
CA ALA A 214 -8.17 10.13 15.00
C ALA A 214 -8.46 8.62 15.18
N ARG A 215 -9.10 8.25 16.32
CA ARG A 215 -9.48 6.86 16.57
C ARG A 215 -10.49 6.30 15.55
N GLN A 216 -11.41 7.14 15.07
CA GLN A 216 -12.38 6.73 14.03
C GLN A 216 -11.69 6.54 12.67
N VAL A 217 -10.76 7.44 12.30
CA VAL A 217 -9.95 7.31 11.08
C VAL A 217 -9.12 6.02 11.11
N LEU A 218 -8.43 5.73 12.21
CA LEU A 218 -7.63 4.51 12.32
C LEU A 218 -8.47 3.23 12.22
N ARG A 219 -9.67 3.20 12.86
CA ARG A 219 -10.62 2.09 12.69
C ARG A 219 -11.13 1.96 11.26
N LEU A 220 -11.38 3.09 10.60
CA LEU A 220 -11.78 3.10 9.19
C LEU A 220 -10.71 2.43 8.34
N MET A 221 -9.45 2.85 8.51
CA MET A 221 -8.32 2.29 7.77
C MET A 221 -8.14 0.79 8.03
N ASP A 222 -8.21 0.36 9.30
CA ASP A 222 -8.12 -1.06 9.65
C ASP A 222 -9.20 -1.90 8.99
N GLN A 223 -10.47 -1.43 9.04
CA GLN A 223 -11.57 -2.17 8.43
C GLN A 223 -11.51 -2.19 6.90
N LEU A 224 -11.01 -1.13 6.28
CA LEU A 224 -10.76 -1.10 4.84
C LEU A 224 -9.66 -2.09 4.46
N GLU A 225 -8.53 -2.05 5.16
CA GLU A 225 -7.42 -2.97 4.92
C GLU A 225 -7.77 -4.43 5.22
N ASP A 226 -8.67 -4.67 6.15
CA ASP A 226 -9.17 -6.00 6.49
C ASP A 226 -10.12 -6.59 5.45
N HIS A 227 -10.69 -5.78 4.57
CA HIS A 227 -11.63 -6.24 3.55
C HIS A 227 -10.91 -7.02 2.44
N ASP A 228 -11.46 -8.18 2.06
CA ASP A 228 -10.82 -9.11 1.11
C ASP A 228 -10.62 -8.52 -0.28
N ASP A 229 -11.53 -7.65 -0.75
CA ASP A 229 -11.45 -7.05 -2.08
C ASP A 229 -10.52 -5.82 -2.10
N VAL A 230 -10.18 -5.24 -0.94
CA VAL A 230 -9.29 -4.09 -0.83
C VAL A 230 -7.84 -4.55 -0.92
N GLN A 231 -7.10 -4.01 -1.87
CA GLN A 231 -5.67 -4.24 -1.99
C GLN A 231 -4.88 -3.27 -1.12
N GLN A 232 -5.19 -1.98 -1.26
CA GLN A 232 -4.57 -0.90 -0.50
C GLN A 232 -5.60 0.19 -0.23
N ALA A 233 -5.49 0.82 0.95
CA ALA A 233 -6.23 2.03 1.29
C ALA A 233 -5.22 3.14 1.57
N TYR A 234 -5.47 4.34 1.08
CA TYR A 234 -4.61 5.51 1.24
C TYR A 234 -5.41 6.63 1.88
N ALA A 235 -4.77 7.39 2.77
CA ALA A 235 -5.42 8.50 3.42
C ALA A 235 -4.45 9.65 3.69
N ASN A 236 -4.99 10.88 3.74
CA ASN A 236 -4.19 12.07 3.95
C ASN A 236 -4.24 12.60 5.39
N PHE A 237 -4.49 11.74 6.37
CA PHE A 237 -4.49 12.16 7.78
C PHE A 237 -3.07 12.45 8.30
N ASP A 238 -2.98 13.35 9.26
CA ASP A 238 -1.85 13.56 10.15
C ASP A 238 -2.33 13.35 11.60
N ILE A 239 -1.86 12.29 12.25
CA ILE A 239 -2.22 11.91 13.62
C ILE A 239 -0.96 11.95 14.47
N PRO A 240 -0.99 12.53 15.69
CA PRO A 240 0.14 12.53 16.62
C PRO A 240 0.64 11.10 16.89
N GLU A 241 1.96 10.96 17.01
CA GLU A 241 2.63 9.65 17.09
C GLU A 241 2.21 8.85 18.34
N ASP A 242 2.04 9.52 19.46
CA ASP A 242 1.53 8.93 20.70
C ASP A 242 0.14 8.29 20.55
N VAL A 243 -0.72 8.90 19.72
CA VAL A 243 -2.05 8.35 19.42
C VAL A 243 -1.96 7.15 18.47
N LEU A 244 -1.04 7.20 17.49
CA LEU A 244 -0.79 6.07 16.58
C LEU A 244 -0.25 4.86 17.34
N GLU A 245 0.72 5.07 18.23
CA GLU A 245 1.30 4.01 19.06
C GLU A 245 0.30 3.40 20.04
N ALA A 246 -0.52 4.24 20.69
CA ALA A 246 -1.56 3.78 21.59
C ALA A 246 -2.62 2.95 20.85
N ALA A 247 -3.04 3.36 19.65
CA ALA A 247 -3.99 2.62 18.85
C ALA A 247 -3.44 1.28 18.33
N ALA A 248 -2.13 1.21 18.04
CA ALA A 248 -1.49 -0.03 17.62
C ALA A 248 -1.24 -1.00 18.81
N ALA A 249 -1.28 -0.53 20.05
CA ALA A 249 -1.06 -1.35 21.25
C ALA A 249 -2.31 -2.10 21.74
N GLY A 250 -3.52 -1.71 21.29
CA GLY A 250 -4.82 -2.29 21.68
C GLY A 250 -5.38 -3.22 20.64
#